data_54d4ed27389b58411b5e9b77d442a0d1
#
_entry.id   54d4ed27389b58411b5e9b77d442a0d1
#
_cell.length_a   1.000
_cell.length_b   1.000
_cell.length_c   1.000
_cell.angle_alpha   90.00
_cell.angle_beta   90.00
_cell.angle_gamma   90.00
#
_symmetry.space_group_name_H-M   'P 1'
#
loop_
_entity.id
_entity.type
_entity.pdbx_description
1 polymer ?
#
loop_
_entity_poly.entity_id
_entity_poly.type
_entity_poly.pdbx_seq_one_letter_code
_entity_poly.pdbx_strand_id
1 'polypeptide(L)'
;MIELIRKNILTSDFIFILILLGFILIVTLLLLENRRDNIRLKQINQKVKDLIAGDYSQVLDMQGSSEITNITNNLNDLSEVIRLTQENLEQESKRLHSILSYMTDGVLATNRRGKITMINDMAKKQLGVQKEDVLNKSILELLKIEDEYELRDLITQIPELMIDSQDANGEYLSLRVRFALIRRESGFISGLVAVLHD
;
A
#
# COMPACT_ATOMS: atom_id res chain seq x y z
N MET A 1 30.30 0.15 -81.17
CA MET A 1 29.12 -0.62 -80.63
C MET A 1 29.48 -1.36 -79.33
N ILE A 2 30.54 -2.14 -79.28
CA ILE A 2 30.97 -2.92 -78.09
C ILE A 2 31.31 -2.05 -76.89
N GLU A 3 31.99 -0.93 -77.05
CA GLU A 3 32.31 0.01 -75.98
C GLU A 3 31.09 0.69 -75.34
N LEU A 4 30.08 1.00 -76.11
CA LEU A 4 28.82 1.56 -75.61
C LEU A 4 28.02 0.56 -74.76
N ILE A 5 28.02 -0.70 -75.14
CA ILE A 5 27.40 -1.82 -74.41
C ILE A 5 28.12 -2.04 -73.07
N ARG A 6 29.47 -2.07 -73.10
CA ARG A 6 30.30 -2.23 -71.91
C ARG A 6 30.13 -1.06 -70.92
N LYS A 7 30.01 0.16 -71.38
CA LYS A 7 29.76 1.35 -70.56
C LYS A 7 28.37 1.32 -69.93
N ASN A 8 27.36 0.86 -70.64
CA ASN A 8 25.99 0.73 -70.10
C ASN A 8 25.89 -0.37 -69.04
N ILE A 9 26.60 -1.50 -69.24
CA ILE A 9 26.64 -2.58 -68.24
C ILE A 9 27.33 -2.09 -66.95
N LEU A 10 28.50 -1.46 -67.05
CA LEU A 10 29.24 -0.89 -65.93
C LEU A 10 28.42 0.14 -65.12
N THR A 11 27.64 1.02 -65.78
CA THR A 11 26.78 1.99 -65.09
C THR A 11 25.58 1.33 -64.43
N SER A 12 25.00 0.31 -65.06
CA SER A 12 23.92 -0.47 -64.47
C SER A 12 24.33 -1.21 -63.18
N ASP A 13 25.50 -1.87 -63.23
CA ASP A 13 26.07 -2.58 -62.09
C ASP A 13 26.40 -1.63 -60.91
N PHE A 14 26.91 -0.45 -61.24
CA PHE A 14 27.21 0.58 -60.24
C PHE A 14 25.94 1.13 -59.56
N ILE A 15 24.87 1.37 -60.34
CA ILE A 15 23.59 1.79 -59.80
C ILE A 15 22.97 0.70 -58.91
N PHE A 16 23.07 -0.58 -59.31
CA PHE A 16 22.60 -1.72 -58.53
C PHE A 16 23.34 -1.85 -57.19
N ILE A 17 24.67 -1.68 -57.19
CA ILE A 17 25.45 -1.68 -55.94
C ILE A 17 25.08 -0.52 -55.02
N LEU A 18 24.83 0.69 -55.55
CA LEU A 18 24.36 1.81 -54.71
C LEU A 18 23.01 1.57 -54.09
N ILE A 19 22.06 1.00 -54.85
CA ILE A 19 20.73 0.60 -54.30
C ILE A 19 20.88 -0.46 -53.21
N LEU A 20 21.72 -1.46 -53.43
CA LEU A 20 21.99 -2.53 -52.44
C LEU A 20 22.61 -1.97 -51.15
N LEU A 21 23.56 -1.06 -51.27
CA LEU A 21 24.19 -0.38 -50.12
C LEU A 21 23.16 0.49 -49.38
N GLY A 22 22.33 1.22 -50.09
CA GLY A 22 21.21 2.00 -49.50
C GLY A 22 20.23 1.11 -48.74
N PHE A 23 19.85 -0.02 -49.33
CA PHE A 23 18.98 -1.00 -48.68
C PHE A 23 19.59 -1.58 -47.41
N ILE A 24 20.87 -2.00 -47.45
CA ILE A 24 21.61 -2.49 -46.28
C ILE A 24 21.67 -1.43 -45.18
N LEU A 25 21.93 -0.15 -45.55
CA LEU A 25 21.92 0.94 -44.60
C LEU A 25 20.56 1.12 -43.90
N ILE A 26 19.49 1.13 -44.68
CA ILE A 26 18.12 1.23 -44.12
C ILE A 26 17.82 0.07 -43.18
N VAL A 27 18.12 -1.17 -43.59
CA VAL A 27 17.89 -2.35 -42.74
C VAL A 27 18.70 -2.28 -41.44
N THR A 28 19.96 -1.85 -41.50
CA THR A 28 20.79 -1.71 -40.31
C THR A 28 20.26 -0.64 -39.36
N LEU A 29 19.79 0.49 -39.88
CA LEU A 29 19.16 1.55 -39.08
C LEU A 29 17.90 1.04 -38.39
N LEU A 30 17.01 0.36 -39.09
CA LEU A 30 15.79 -0.24 -38.54
C LEU A 30 16.11 -1.29 -37.44
N LEU A 31 17.13 -2.12 -37.65
CA LEU A 31 17.56 -3.10 -36.66
C LEU A 31 18.14 -2.44 -35.39
N LEU A 32 18.86 -1.33 -35.53
CA LEU A 32 19.39 -0.56 -34.41
C LEU A 32 18.28 0.12 -33.62
N GLU A 33 17.27 0.65 -34.29
CA GLU A 33 16.10 1.26 -33.65
C GLU A 33 15.29 0.22 -32.87
N ASN A 34 15.00 -0.92 -33.47
CA ASN A 34 14.29 -2.01 -32.81
C ASN A 34 15.06 -2.55 -31.56
N ARG A 35 16.40 -2.62 -31.62
CA ARG A 35 17.21 -3.00 -30.46
C ARG A 35 17.09 -1.98 -29.31
N ARG A 36 17.09 -0.68 -29.62
CA ARG A 36 16.93 0.38 -28.62
C ARG A 36 15.58 0.29 -27.92
N ASP A 37 14.52 0.06 -28.66
CA ASP A 37 13.16 -0.05 -28.09
C ASP A 37 13.01 -1.29 -27.19
N ASN A 38 13.62 -2.41 -27.55
CA ASN A 38 13.64 -3.59 -26.69
C ASN A 38 14.37 -3.37 -25.35
N ILE A 39 15.43 -2.57 -25.34
CA ILE A 39 16.13 -2.22 -24.09
C ILE A 39 15.26 -1.31 -23.23
N ARG A 40 14.58 -0.33 -23.82
CA ARG A 40 13.66 0.60 -23.13
C ARG A 40 12.47 -0.15 -22.53
N LEU A 41 11.87 -1.09 -23.26
CA LEU A 41 10.80 -1.94 -22.74
C LEU A 41 11.25 -2.79 -21.54
N LYS A 42 12.50 -3.27 -21.53
CA LYS A 42 13.04 -3.98 -20.35
C LYS A 42 13.16 -3.06 -19.15
N GLN A 43 13.60 -1.81 -19.33
CA GLN A 43 13.69 -0.82 -18.26
C GLN A 43 12.30 -0.45 -17.70
N ILE A 44 11.31 -0.28 -18.57
CA ILE A 44 9.91 -0.06 -18.18
C ILE A 44 9.40 -1.25 -17.35
N ASN A 45 9.62 -2.47 -17.83
CA ASN A 45 9.23 -3.68 -17.08
C ASN A 45 9.94 -3.81 -15.74
N GLN A 46 11.21 -3.42 -15.65
CA GLN A 46 11.93 -3.41 -14.38
C GLN A 46 11.31 -2.39 -13.42
N LYS A 47 11.04 -1.17 -13.88
CA LYS A 47 10.36 -0.15 -13.09
C LYS A 47 9.01 -0.60 -12.55
N VAL A 48 8.20 -1.28 -13.36
CA VAL A 48 6.92 -1.85 -12.91
C VAL A 48 7.14 -2.88 -11.81
N LYS A 49 8.18 -3.73 -11.91
CA LYS A 49 8.52 -4.68 -10.85
C LYS A 49 8.97 -3.99 -9.55
N ASP A 50 9.76 -2.93 -9.68
CA ASP A 50 10.22 -2.15 -8.54
C ASP A 50 9.04 -1.46 -7.83
N LEU A 51 8.08 -0.93 -8.60
CA LEU A 51 6.83 -0.39 -8.07
C LEU A 51 6.00 -1.45 -7.32
N ILE A 52 5.89 -2.66 -7.86
CA ILE A 52 5.20 -3.78 -7.19
C ILE A 52 5.93 -4.19 -5.91
N ALA A 53 7.26 -4.07 -5.89
CA ALA A 53 8.09 -4.35 -4.70
C ALA A 53 8.06 -3.21 -3.66
N GLY A 54 7.42 -2.07 -3.97
CA GLY A 54 7.30 -0.92 -3.06
C GLY A 54 8.41 0.12 -3.20
N ASP A 55 9.26 0.03 -4.23
CA ASP A 55 10.26 1.06 -4.53
C ASP A 55 9.68 2.09 -5.53
N TYR A 56 9.29 3.22 -5.00
CA TYR A 56 8.73 4.36 -5.77
C TYR A 56 9.76 5.47 -6.03
N SER A 57 11.00 5.32 -5.57
CA SER A 57 12.00 6.38 -5.57
C SER A 57 12.65 6.64 -6.93
N GLN A 58 12.68 5.63 -7.79
CA GLN A 58 13.38 5.72 -9.07
C GLN A 58 12.53 6.44 -10.12
N VAL A 59 13.09 7.46 -10.75
CA VAL A 59 12.49 8.15 -11.89
C VAL A 59 13.08 7.58 -13.17
N LEU A 60 12.23 7.25 -14.14
CA LEU A 60 12.66 6.87 -15.47
C LEU A 60 12.88 8.13 -16.31
N ASP A 61 14.10 8.31 -16.83
CA ASP A 61 14.40 9.33 -17.84
C ASP A 61 14.72 8.62 -19.15
N MET A 62 13.69 8.45 -19.99
CA MET A 62 13.83 7.79 -21.29
C MET A 62 13.21 8.63 -22.39
N GLN A 63 14.04 8.99 -23.37
CA GLN A 63 13.59 9.58 -24.61
C GLN A 63 13.47 8.50 -25.68
N GLY A 64 12.33 8.39 -26.33
CA GLY A 64 12.08 7.37 -27.34
C GLY A 64 11.03 7.81 -28.36
N SER A 65 10.31 6.83 -28.91
CA SER A 65 9.09 7.13 -29.66
C SER A 65 8.08 7.86 -28.77
N SER A 66 7.12 8.54 -29.37
CA SER A 66 6.07 9.26 -28.65
C SER A 66 5.38 8.38 -27.62
N GLU A 67 5.13 7.11 -27.96
CA GLU A 67 4.49 6.11 -27.11
C GLU A 67 5.33 5.75 -25.91
N ILE A 68 6.64 5.51 -26.11
CA ILE A 68 7.56 5.16 -25.00
C ILE A 68 7.70 6.33 -24.03
N THR A 69 7.82 7.55 -24.56
CA THR A 69 7.90 8.75 -23.72
C THR A 69 6.63 8.95 -22.90
N ASN A 70 5.44 8.77 -23.50
CA ASN A 70 4.17 8.87 -22.81
C ASN A 70 4.03 7.80 -21.70
N ILE A 71 4.38 6.55 -21.98
CA ILE A 71 4.37 5.48 -20.98
C ILE A 71 5.32 5.81 -19.83
N THR A 72 6.52 6.31 -20.12
CA THR A 72 7.52 6.70 -19.13
C THR A 72 6.98 7.79 -18.20
N ASN A 73 6.39 8.84 -18.76
CA ASN A 73 5.79 9.93 -18.00
C ASN A 73 4.65 9.42 -17.13
N ASN A 74 3.72 8.64 -17.69
CA ASN A 74 2.60 8.08 -16.92
C ASN A 74 3.08 7.18 -15.75
N LEU A 75 4.15 6.40 -15.95
CA LEU A 75 4.73 5.58 -14.87
C LEU A 75 5.39 6.43 -13.78
N ASN A 76 6.04 7.51 -14.14
CA ASN A 76 6.61 8.44 -13.17
C ASN A 76 5.51 9.15 -12.37
N ASP A 77 4.47 9.63 -13.04
CA ASP A 77 3.31 10.25 -12.38
C ASP A 77 2.61 9.27 -11.45
N LEU A 78 2.40 8.02 -11.88
CA LEU A 78 1.83 6.96 -11.04
C LEU A 78 2.71 6.67 -9.82
N SER A 79 4.04 6.59 -10.00
CA SER A 79 5.00 6.38 -8.91
C SER A 79 4.89 7.49 -7.86
N GLU A 80 4.79 8.74 -8.31
CA GLU A 80 4.68 9.90 -7.44
C GLU A 80 3.35 9.91 -6.68
N VAL A 81 2.24 9.62 -7.36
CA VAL A 81 0.91 9.53 -6.71
C VAL A 81 0.89 8.43 -5.63
N ILE A 82 1.46 7.25 -5.93
CA ILE A 82 1.53 6.16 -4.95
C ILE A 82 2.40 6.56 -3.76
N ARG A 83 3.57 7.15 -4.00
CA ARG A 83 4.50 7.62 -2.96
C ARG A 83 3.82 8.63 -2.03
N LEU A 84 3.19 9.66 -2.58
CA LEU A 84 2.47 10.68 -1.81
C LEU A 84 1.30 10.09 -1.02
N THR A 85 0.56 9.16 -1.62
CA THR A 85 -0.56 8.49 -0.94
C THR A 85 -0.07 7.68 0.25
N GLN A 86 1.03 6.96 0.09
CA GLN A 86 1.63 6.17 1.17
C GLN A 86 2.16 7.06 2.30
N GLU A 87 2.86 8.15 1.97
CA GLU A 87 3.33 9.12 2.96
C GLU A 87 2.16 9.74 3.74
N ASN A 88 1.07 10.10 3.07
CA ASN A 88 -0.13 10.62 3.72
C ASN A 88 -0.77 9.59 4.66
N LEU A 89 -0.88 8.32 4.23
CA LEU A 89 -1.41 7.24 5.07
C LEU A 89 -0.53 7.01 6.31
N GLU A 90 0.79 7.03 6.16
CA GLU A 90 1.71 6.91 7.28
C GLU A 90 1.60 8.09 8.26
N GLN A 91 1.49 9.31 7.75
CA GLN A 91 1.30 10.50 8.58
C GLN A 91 -0.02 10.45 9.34
N GLU A 92 -1.11 10.07 8.69
CA GLU A 92 -2.41 9.93 9.33
C GLU A 92 -2.41 8.82 10.38
N SER A 93 -1.79 7.69 10.08
CA SER A 93 -1.60 6.60 11.05
C SER A 93 -0.81 7.05 12.28
N LYS A 94 0.31 7.78 12.09
CA LYS A 94 1.11 8.35 13.18
C LYS A 94 0.31 9.36 14.01
N ARG A 95 -0.47 10.21 13.34
CA ARG A 95 -1.34 11.20 14.00
C ARG A 95 -2.40 10.51 14.86
N LEU A 96 -3.10 9.51 14.32
CA LEU A 96 -4.08 8.74 15.08
C LEU A 96 -3.44 8.04 16.27
N HIS A 97 -2.27 7.44 16.07
CA HIS A 97 -1.53 6.78 17.16
C HIS A 97 -1.15 7.78 18.27
N SER A 98 -0.67 8.98 17.90
CA SER A 98 -0.36 10.02 18.86
C SER A 98 -1.60 10.46 19.65
N ILE A 99 -2.74 10.68 18.98
CA ILE A 99 -3.99 11.04 19.65
C ILE A 99 -4.35 9.96 20.69
N LEU A 100 -4.35 8.70 20.30
CA LEU A 100 -4.68 7.58 21.19
C LEU A 100 -3.71 7.44 22.37
N SER A 101 -2.43 7.80 22.19
CA SER A 101 -1.42 7.74 23.24
C SER A 101 -1.55 8.87 24.28
N TYR A 102 -2.09 10.03 23.89
CA TYR A 102 -2.32 11.16 24.77
C TYR A 102 -3.72 11.20 25.40
N MET A 103 -4.60 10.26 25.04
CA MET A 103 -5.93 10.16 25.66
C MET A 103 -5.80 9.76 27.14
N THR A 104 -6.63 10.39 27.97
CA THR A 104 -6.78 10.02 29.41
C THR A 104 -7.66 8.79 29.59
N ASP A 105 -8.48 8.46 28.59
CA ASP A 105 -9.35 7.30 28.59
C ASP A 105 -8.64 6.10 27.95
N GLY A 106 -8.87 4.92 28.52
CA GLY A 106 -8.46 3.66 27.91
C GLY A 106 -9.32 3.36 26.67
N VAL A 107 -8.68 2.92 25.57
CA VAL A 107 -9.38 2.54 24.35
C VAL A 107 -8.97 1.14 23.91
N LEU A 108 -9.98 0.30 23.67
CA LEU A 108 -9.85 -1.03 23.08
C LEU A 108 -10.63 -1.10 21.79
N ALA A 109 -10.12 -1.74 20.76
CA ALA A 109 -10.89 -2.08 19.57
C ALA A 109 -10.82 -3.58 19.29
N THR A 110 -11.93 -4.12 18.77
CA THR A 110 -12.04 -5.53 18.42
C THR A 110 -12.43 -5.71 16.96
N ASN A 111 -12.21 -6.92 16.45
CA ASN A 111 -12.85 -7.37 15.23
C ASN A 111 -14.31 -7.82 15.51
N ARG A 112 -15.03 -8.23 14.45
CA ARG A 112 -16.43 -8.69 14.54
C ARG A 112 -16.64 -9.94 15.43
N ARG A 113 -15.55 -10.65 15.79
CA ARG A 113 -15.59 -11.83 16.68
C ARG A 113 -15.29 -11.46 18.13
N GLY A 114 -15.18 -10.17 18.47
CA GLY A 114 -14.82 -9.72 19.80
C GLY A 114 -13.35 -9.91 20.17
N LYS A 115 -12.48 -10.26 19.22
CA LYS A 115 -11.03 -10.39 19.47
C LYS A 115 -10.38 -9.03 19.36
N ILE A 116 -9.57 -8.69 20.35
CA ILE A 116 -8.85 -7.41 20.48
C ILE A 116 -7.86 -7.25 19.34
N THR A 117 -7.98 -6.14 18.61
CA THR A 117 -7.09 -5.75 17.51
C THR A 117 -6.24 -4.54 17.86
N MET A 118 -6.68 -3.72 18.83
CA MET A 118 -5.99 -2.52 19.26
C MET A 118 -6.24 -2.27 20.75
N ILE A 119 -5.23 -1.75 21.43
CA ILE A 119 -5.28 -1.26 22.82
C ILE A 119 -4.35 -0.05 22.91
N ASN A 120 -4.80 1.08 23.51
CA ASN A 120 -3.96 2.23 23.75
C ASN A 120 -3.17 2.10 25.10
N ASP A 121 -2.21 3.00 25.30
CA ASP A 121 -1.35 2.93 26.50
C ASP A 121 -2.13 3.15 27.81
N MET A 122 -3.20 3.95 27.77
CA MET A 122 -4.03 4.18 28.95
C MET A 122 -4.81 2.94 29.35
N ALA A 123 -5.44 2.23 28.39
CA ALA A 123 -6.12 0.97 28.67
C ALA A 123 -5.17 -0.11 29.22
N LYS A 124 -3.93 -0.17 28.72
CA LYS A 124 -2.92 -1.08 29.29
C LYS A 124 -2.63 -0.80 30.75
N LYS A 125 -2.50 0.49 31.12
CA LYS A 125 -2.28 0.91 32.50
C LYS A 125 -3.47 0.60 33.38
N GLN A 126 -4.68 0.96 32.96
CA GLN A 126 -5.93 0.76 33.72
C GLN A 126 -6.27 -0.71 33.93
N LEU A 127 -5.90 -1.58 32.98
CA LEU A 127 -6.16 -3.02 33.07
C LEU A 127 -4.96 -3.83 33.58
N GLY A 128 -3.81 -3.20 33.83
CA GLY A 128 -2.59 -3.88 34.30
C GLY A 128 -2.01 -4.90 33.34
N VAL A 129 -2.16 -4.69 32.01
CA VAL A 129 -1.78 -5.67 30.98
C VAL A 129 -0.77 -5.15 29.98
N GLN A 130 -0.06 -6.04 29.29
CA GLN A 130 0.82 -5.70 28.18
C GLN A 130 0.11 -5.97 26.83
N LYS A 131 0.53 -5.25 25.78
CA LYS A 131 -0.09 -5.34 24.46
C LYS A 131 -0.02 -6.75 23.85
N GLU A 132 1.12 -7.39 24.01
CA GLU A 132 1.43 -8.73 23.48
C GLU A 132 0.52 -9.80 24.09
N ASP A 133 0.14 -9.61 25.35
CA ASP A 133 -0.66 -10.56 26.11
C ASP A 133 -2.16 -10.47 25.80
N VAL A 134 -2.62 -9.37 25.16
CA VAL A 134 -4.06 -9.13 24.96
C VAL A 134 -4.49 -9.18 23.50
N LEU A 135 -3.58 -8.98 22.55
CA LEU A 135 -3.94 -9.05 21.12
C LEU A 135 -4.48 -10.44 20.77
N ASN A 136 -5.55 -10.46 20.00
CA ASN A 136 -6.31 -11.66 19.61
C ASN A 136 -7.04 -12.40 20.73
N LYS A 137 -6.97 -11.96 22.00
CA LYS A 137 -7.84 -12.47 23.07
C LYS A 137 -9.26 -11.90 22.96
N SER A 138 -10.20 -12.53 23.63
CA SER A 138 -11.58 -12.05 23.74
C SER A 138 -11.63 -10.79 24.63
N ILE A 139 -12.42 -9.80 24.22
CA ILE A 139 -12.71 -8.62 25.05
C ILE A 139 -13.46 -9.00 26.31
N LEU A 140 -14.33 -10.01 26.27
CA LEU A 140 -15.07 -10.50 27.42
C LEU A 140 -14.10 -11.05 28.48
N GLU A 141 -13.16 -11.90 28.05
CA GLU A 141 -12.12 -12.48 28.91
C GLU A 141 -11.22 -11.38 29.52
N LEU A 142 -10.80 -10.38 28.71
CA LEU A 142 -9.97 -9.29 29.20
C LEU A 142 -10.66 -8.45 30.26
N LEU A 143 -11.95 -8.14 30.06
CA LEU A 143 -12.77 -7.37 30.98
C LEU A 143 -13.34 -8.23 32.13
N LYS A 144 -13.12 -9.57 32.14
CA LYS A 144 -13.61 -10.55 33.12
C LYS A 144 -15.13 -10.57 33.26
N ILE A 145 -15.80 -10.49 32.12
CA ILE A 145 -17.30 -10.44 32.03
C ILE A 145 -17.86 -11.59 31.21
N GLU A 146 -17.05 -12.61 30.87
CA GLU A 146 -17.46 -13.75 30.05
C GLU A 146 -18.53 -14.64 30.71
N ASP A 147 -18.62 -14.63 32.03
CA ASP A 147 -19.62 -15.39 32.78
C ASP A 147 -20.99 -14.69 32.85
N GLU A 148 -21.03 -13.36 32.62
CA GLU A 148 -22.25 -12.55 32.77
C GLU A 148 -22.83 -12.12 31.41
N TYR A 149 -21.96 -11.94 30.38
CA TYR A 149 -22.35 -11.34 29.11
C TYR A 149 -21.79 -12.07 27.92
N GLU A 150 -22.60 -12.13 26.85
CA GLU A 150 -22.14 -12.53 25.53
C GLU A 150 -21.75 -11.30 24.69
N LEU A 151 -20.90 -11.50 23.67
CA LEU A 151 -20.53 -10.43 22.74
C LEU A 151 -21.74 -9.75 22.09
N ARG A 152 -22.82 -10.51 21.88
CA ARG A 152 -24.08 -10.01 21.32
C ARG A 152 -24.74 -8.98 22.23
N ASP A 153 -24.65 -9.16 23.55
CA ASP A 153 -25.25 -8.27 24.54
C ASP A 153 -24.56 -6.90 24.51
N LEU A 154 -23.23 -6.87 24.42
CA LEU A 154 -22.44 -5.64 24.25
C LEU A 154 -22.78 -4.89 22.96
N ILE A 155 -23.21 -5.61 21.92
CA ILE A 155 -23.56 -5.04 20.62
C ILE A 155 -24.98 -4.47 20.61
N THR A 156 -25.94 -5.09 21.35
CA THR A 156 -27.36 -4.83 21.18
C THR A 156 -28.05 -4.20 22.39
N GLN A 157 -27.57 -4.48 23.59
CA GLN A 157 -28.31 -4.20 24.82
C GLN A 157 -27.55 -3.36 25.84
N ILE A 158 -26.21 -3.43 25.86
CA ILE A 158 -25.40 -2.85 26.92
C ILE A 158 -24.47 -1.80 26.36
N PRO A 159 -24.90 -0.51 26.34
CA PRO A 159 -24.04 0.57 25.86
C PRO A 159 -22.92 0.93 26.87
N GLU A 160 -23.11 0.60 28.15
CA GLU A 160 -22.20 0.97 29.25
C GLU A 160 -22.28 -0.06 30.38
N LEU A 161 -21.15 -0.35 30.99
CA LEU A 161 -21.09 -1.17 32.23
C LEU A 161 -19.95 -0.68 33.12
N MET A 162 -20.01 -1.05 34.43
CA MET A 162 -18.94 -0.80 35.38
C MET A 162 -18.17 -2.10 35.61
N ILE A 163 -16.87 -2.02 35.60
CA ILE A 163 -15.99 -3.14 35.91
C ILE A 163 -14.98 -2.74 36.98
N ASP A 164 -14.63 -3.68 37.84
CA ASP A 164 -13.51 -3.52 38.75
C ASP A 164 -12.24 -4.07 38.12
N SER A 165 -11.19 -3.27 38.13
CA SER A 165 -9.90 -3.61 37.57
C SER A 165 -8.77 -3.33 38.57
N GLN A 166 -7.60 -3.85 38.27
CA GLN A 166 -6.39 -3.54 39.01
C GLN A 166 -5.37 -2.99 38.03
N ASP A 167 -4.87 -1.78 38.30
CA ASP A 167 -3.91 -1.11 37.47
C ASP A 167 -2.53 -1.78 37.47
N ALA A 168 -1.60 -1.27 36.66
CA ALA A 168 -0.23 -1.76 36.58
C ALA A 168 0.57 -1.65 37.92
N ASN A 169 0.11 -0.80 38.87
CA ASN A 169 0.71 -0.60 40.17
C ASN A 169 0.05 -1.46 41.26
N GLY A 170 -1.05 -2.17 40.90
CA GLY A 170 -1.82 -2.99 41.83
C GLY A 170 -2.93 -2.23 42.56
N GLU A 171 -3.23 -0.99 42.17
CA GLU A 171 -4.33 -0.20 42.72
C GLU A 171 -5.67 -0.65 42.10
N TYR A 172 -6.71 -0.72 42.95
CA TYR A 172 -8.07 -1.04 42.48
C TYR A 172 -8.73 0.17 41.85
N LEU A 173 -9.25 0.00 40.65
CA LEU A 173 -9.95 0.99 39.87
C LEU A 173 -11.37 0.50 39.57
N SER A 174 -12.35 1.39 39.60
CA SER A 174 -13.72 1.10 39.13
C SER A 174 -13.91 1.83 37.80
N LEU A 175 -13.81 1.09 36.71
CA LEU A 175 -13.82 1.62 35.35
C LEU A 175 -15.22 1.60 34.74
N ARG A 176 -15.64 2.70 34.21
CA ARG A 176 -16.82 2.82 33.36
C ARG A 176 -16.44 2.47 31.93
N VAL A 177 -17.01 1.40 31.37
CA VAL A 177 -16.73 0.95 30.01
C VAL A 177 -17.93 1.25 29.12
N ARG A 178 -17.71 2.07 28.09
CA ARG A 178 -18.70 2.36 27.05
C ARG A 178 -18.36 1.64 25.76
N PHE A 179 -19.38 1.04 25.14
CA PHE A 179 -19.24 0.29 23.90
C PHE A 179 -19.83 1.05 22.72
N ALA A 180 -19.11 1.08 21.60
CA ALA A 180 -19.58 1.63 20.33
C ALA A 180 -19.24 0.69 19.18
N LEU A 181 -20.14 0.59 18.19
CA LEU A 181 -19.96 -0.29 17.04
C LEU A 181 -19.12 0.37 15.95
N ILE A 182 -18.14 -0.35 15.44
CA ILE A 182 -17.43 0.03 14.22
C ILE A 182 -18.24 -0.52 13.03
N ARG A 183 -18.74 0.37 12.17
CA ARG A 183 -19.46 0.00 10.95
C ARG A 183 -18.63 0.34 9.71
N ARG A 184 -18.70 -0.50 8.70
CA ARG A 184 -18.19 -0.19 7.36
C ARG A 184 -19.20 0.70 6.62
N GLU A 185 -18.78 1.33 5.53
CA GLU A 185 -19.67 2.11 4.64
C GLU A 185 -20.88 1.28 4.16
N SER A 186 -20.71 -0.02 3.98
CA SER A 186 -21.77 -0.98 3.66
C SER A 186 -22.78 -1.23 4.80
N GLY A 187 -22.61 -0.59 5.97
CA GLY A 187 -23.45 -0.76 7.16
C GLY A 187 -23.16 -2.00 8.01
N PHE A 188 -22.34 -2.93 7.53
CA PHE A 188 -21.97 -4.13 8.29
C PHE A 188 -21.06 -3.79 9.47
N ILE A 189 -21.33 -4.43 10.63
CA ILE A 189 -20.47 -4.31 11.82
C ILE A 189 -19.14 -4.98 11.54
N SER A 190 -18.04 -4.23 11.68
CA SER A 190 -16.68 -4.72 11.54
C SER A 190 -15.97 -4.98 12.85
N GLY A 191 -16.49 -4.42 13.96
CA GLY A 191 -15.93 -4.59 15.28
C GLY A 191 -16.64 -3.74 16.32
N LEU A 192 -16.05 -3.69 17.51
CA LEU A 192 -16.51 -2.95 18.68
C LEU A 192 -15.34 -2.08 19.19
N VAL A 193 -15.65 -0.89 19.63
CA VAL A 193 -14.74 -0.05 20.44
C VAL A 193 -15.27 -0.04 21.87
N ALA A 194 -14.39 -0.25 22.83
CA ALA A 194 -14.66 -0.02 24.25
C ALA A 194 -13.80 1.14 24.73
N VAL A 195 -14.41 2.11 25.39
CA VAL A 195 -13.75 3.26 26.02
C VAL A 195 -13.88 3.07 27.55
N LEU A 196 -12.73 3.07 28.23
CA LEU A 196 -12.60 2.88 29.66
C LEU A 196 -12.32 4.24 30.30
N HIS A 197 -13.18 4.66 31.18
CA HIS A 197 -13.08 5.88 31.94
C HIS A 197 -13.02 5.57 33.42
N ASP A 198 -12.09 6.19 34.16
CA ASP A 198 -11.95 6.09 35.61
C ASP A 198 -12.79 7.14 36.31
#